data_13477ccf9c120b03fba90b06159e5da5
#
_entry.id   13477ccf9c120b03fba90b06159e5da5
#
_cell.length_a   1.000
_cell.length_b   1.000
_cell.length_c   1.000
_cell.angle_alpha   90.00
_cell.angle_beta   90.00
_cell.angle_gamma   90.00
#
_symmetry.space_group_name_H-M   'P 1'
#
loop_
_entity.id
_entity.type
_entity.pdbx_description
1 polymer ?
#
loop_
_entity_poly.entity_id
_entity_poly.type
_entity_poly.pdbx_seq_one_letter_code
_entity_poly.pdbx_strand_id
1 'polypeptide(L)'
;EEVRELQPRFKTMQAPMDKKGAFFFVNQNSREPMSEPDEMVPLWKIFDLVGADWTYSSKGWAAENFCMFSGDENAWQEVIKQRVDAVNELGCKVWLNTECGHSYYTMWNAVNRFGMDANFSISNLVTYYAQWIREGKLPVNSDWNMMNLKFTVQDPCMIVRKAYGDSIADDMRFVAKALVGEDNFIDMQPNRSANYCCGGGGGFLQAGMTEQRRYYGKRKFDQISATSAQYVLTPCHNCHSQMEDIGHHYGGNYHVVHFWTLICLSLGILGENERTYLGPELASLKVNPVV
;
A
#
# COMPACT_ATOMS: atom_id res chain seq x y z
N GLU A 1 -2.41 18.38 -12.14
CA GLU A 1 -3.14 19.60 -12.57
C GLU A 1 -4.65 19.37 -12.65
N GLU A 2 -5.14 18.30 -13.24
CA GLU A 2 -6.57 17.95 -13.32
C GLU A 2 -7.24 17.76 -11.96
N VAL A 3 -6.54 17.12 -11.02
CA VAL A 3 -7.00 16.98 -9.62
C VAL A 3 -7.19 18.34 -8.96
N ARG A 4 -6.37 19.32 -9.35
CA ARG A 4 -6.48 20.71 -8.87
C ARG A 4 -7.70 21.42 -9.40
N GLU A 5 -8.21 21.05 -10.57
CA GLU A 5 -9.39 21.68 -11.15
C GLU A 5 -10.70 21.14 -10.56
N LEU A 6 -10.76 19.82 -10.30
CA LEU A 6 -11.98 19.15 -9.83
C LEU A 6 -12.31 19.43 -8.36
N GLN A 7 -11.30 19.70 -7.52
CA GLN A 7 -11.51 19.92 -6.07
C GLN A 7 -10.64 21.07 -5.54
N PRO A 8 -11.24 22.23 -5.28
CA PRO A 8 -10.53 23.43 -4.79
C PRO A 8 -9.66 23.18 -3.55
N ARG A 9 -10.07 22.24 -2.67
CA ARG A 9 -9.33 21.86 -1.47
C ARG A 9 -7.90 21.39 -1.76
N PHE A 10 -7.70 20.64 -2.84
CA PHE A 10 -6.40 20.05 -3.18
C PHE A 10 -5.55 20.92 -4.11
N LYS A 11 -6.04 22.09 -4.54
CA LYS A 11 -5.32 23.00 -5.47
C LYS A 11 -3.97 23.47 -4.96
N THR A 12 -3.81 23.60 -3.65
CA THR A 12 -2.60 24.10 -3.00
C THR A 12 -1.80 22.99 -2.29
N MET A 13 -2.26 21.75 -2.40
CA MET A 13 -1.60 20.60 -1.76
C MET A 13 -0.19 20.42 -2.32
N GLN A 14 0.79 20.34 -1.43
CA GLN A 14 2.19 20.07 -1.74
C GLN A 14 2.72 18.99 -0.81
N ALA A 15 3.54 18.08 -1.36
CA ALA A 15 4.27 17.14 -0.54
C ALA A 15 5.37 17.87 0.23
N PRO A 16 5.36 17.87 1.57
CA PRO A 16 6.40 18.50 2.35
C PRO A 16 7.70 17.72 2.23
N MET A 17 8.82 18.45 2.14
CA MET A 17 10.17 17.90 2.01
C MET A 17 11.06 18.40 3.13
N ASP A 18 11.77 17.48 3.79
CA ASP A 18 12.74 17.75 4.86
C ASP A 18 12.18 18.59 6.04
N LYS A 19 10.90 18.44 6.35
CA LYS A 19 10.26 19.10 7.49
C LYS A 19 10.75 18.47 8.79
N LYS A 20 11.50 19.23 9.59
CA LYS A 20 11.99 18.79 10.90
C LYS A 20 10.84 18.66 11.92
N GLY A 21 10.91 17.60 12.72
CA GLY A 21 9.96 17.34 13.80
C GLY A 21 8.59 16.88 13.34
N ALA A 22 8.40 16.58 12.05
CA ALA A 22 7.15 16.01 11.56
C ALA A 22 6.82 14.70 12.29
N PHE A 23 5.54 14.41 12.45
CA PHE A 23 5.15 13.15 13.10
C PHE A 23 5.53 11.95 12.23
N PHE A 24 5.20 11.98 10.93
CA PHE A 24 5.55 10.91 10.00
C PHE A 24 6.73 11.26 9.10
N PHE A 25 7.72 10.39 9.07
CA PHE A 25 8.66 10.28 7.95
C PHE A 25 8.06 9.25 6.98
N VAL A 26 7.63 9.72 5.81
CA VAL A 26 6.97 8.87 4.81
C VAL A 26 8.01 8.16 3.98
N ASN A 27 7.95 6.84 4.00
CA ASN A 27 8.77 6.00 3.17
C ASN A 27 8.00 5.62 1.91
N GLN A 28 8.55 5.99 0.76
CA GLN A 28 7.97 5.70 -0.55
C GLN A 28 8.87 4.72 -1.32
N ASN A 29 8.25 3.84 -2.08
CA ASN A 29 8.98 3.05 -3.07
C ASN A 29 9.37 3.96 -4.24
N SER A 30 10.51 3.71 -4.88
CA SER A 30 10.98 4.49 -6.03
C SER A 30 10.12 4.30 -7.28
N ARG A 31 9.38 3.21 -7.35
CA ARG A 31 8.56 2.88 -8.50
C ARG A 31 7.48 3.92 -8.78
N GLU A 32 6.70 4.28 -7.74
CA GLU A 32 5.57 5.18 -7.93
C GLU A 32 6.02 6.54 -8.49
N PRO A 33 6.95 7.28 -7.88
CA PRO A 33 7.35 8.58 -8.41
C PRO A 33 8.00 8.51 -9.79
N MET A 34 8.55 7.37 -10.19
CA MET A 34 9.24 7.22 -11.47
C MET A 34 8.34 6.68 -12.58
N SER A 35 7.38 5.83 -12.28
CA SER A 35 6.58 5.08 -13.25
C SER A 35 5.08 5.36 -13.16
N GLU A 36 4.58 5.65 -11.97
CA GLU A 36 3.15 5.77 -11.68
C GLU A 36 2.89 6.94 -10.70
N PRO A 37 3.34 8.18 -11.02
CA PRO A 37 3.30 9.30 -10.06
C PRO A 37 1.88 9.67 -9.62
N ASP A 38 0.88 9.47 -10.48
CA ASP A 38 -0.52 9.77 -10.16
C ASP A 38 -1.07 8.84 -9.07
N GLU A 39 -0.52 7.64 -8.89
CA GLU A 39 -0.89 6.74 -7.79
C GLU A 39 -0.49 7.27 -6.39
N MET A 40 0.41 8.25 -6.31
CA MET A 40 0.79 8.87 -5.03
C MET A 40 -0.22 9.92 -4.56
N VAL A 41 -0.95 10.52 -5.48
CA VAL A 41 -1.87 11.63 -5.20
C VAL A 41 -2.99 11.23 -4.24
N PRO A 42 -3.63 10.05 -4.35
CA PRO A 42 -4.60 9.58 -3.37
C PRO A 42 -4.06 9.57 -1.94
N LEU A 43 -2.82 9.12 -1.72
CA LEU A 43 -2.19 9.15 -0.41
C LEU A 43 -2.08 10.57 0.17
N TRP A 44 -1.64 11.54 -0.66
CA TRP A 44 -1.52 12.92 -0.22
C TRP A 44 -2.87 13.55 0.11
N LYS A 45 -3.92 13.21 -0.64
CA LYS A 45 -5.29 13.63 -0.32
C LYS A 45 -5.77 13.09 1.02
N ILE A 46 -5.47 11.81 1.32
CA ILE A 46 -5.80 11.20 2.61
C ILE A 46 -5.07 11.94 3.73
N PHE A 47 -3.78 12.22 3.58
CA PHE A 47 -3.00 12.96 4.58
C PHE A 47 -3.56 14.37 4.82
N ASP A 48 -3.97 15.08 3.76
CA ASP A 48 -4.62 16.38 3.89
C ASP A 48 -5.95 16.28 4.64
N LEU A 49 -6.77 15.28 4.31
CA LEU A 49 -8.08 15.08 4.95
C LEU A 49 -7.97 14.84 6.45
N VAL A 50 -7.05 13.99 6.87
CA VAL A 50 -6.88 13.64 8.28
C VAL A 50 -6.02 14.63 9.05
N GLY A 51 -5.48 15.67 8.38
CA GLY A 51 -4.58 16.65 8.99
C GLY A 51 -3.25 16.01 9.43
N ALA A 52 -2.71 15.06 8.67
CA ALA A 52 -1.47 14.40 9.02
C ALA A 52 -0.28 15.37 9.00
N ASP A 53 0.56 15.28 10.02
CA ASP A 53 1.85 15.97 10.07
C ASP A 53 2.93 15.04 9.54
N TRP A 54 3.41 15.29 8.31
CA TRP A 54 4.27 14.36 7.59
C TRP A 54 5.32 15.08 6.75
N THR A 55 6.33 14.32 6.32
CA THR A 55 7.36 14.77 5.37
C THR A 55 7.94 13.61 4.57
N TYR A 56 8.32 13.89 3.33
CA TYR A 56 9.38 13.14 2.66
C TYR A 56 10.75 13.65 3.08
N SER A 57 11.80 12.91 2.70
CA SER A 57 13.20 13.37 2.83
C SER A 57 13.87 13.44 1.46
N SER A 58 14.65 14.47 1.23
CA SER A 58 15.55 14.56 0.07
C SER A 58 16.73 13.56 0.17
N LYS A 59 16.96 13.03 1.38
CA LYS A 59 17.96 12.00 1.66
C LYS A 59 17.27 10.74 2.17
N GLY A 60 17.53 9.59 1.54
CA GLY A 60 17.01 8.31 2.04
C GLY A 60 15.48 8.17 2.00
N TRP A 61 14.81 8.83 1.07
CA TRP A 61 13.35 8.80 0.91
C TRP A 61 12.79 7.42 0.52
N ALA A 62 13.60 6.59 -0.16
CA ALA A 62 13.21 5.26 -0.57
C ALA A 62 13.85 4.20 0.32
N ALA A 63 13.06 3.42 1.05
CA ALA A 63 13.54 2.23 1.75
C ALA A 63 13.06 0.98 1.03
N GLU A 64 13.69 0.71 -0.07
CA GLU A 64 13.48 -0.50 -0.83
C GLU A 64 14.23 -1.69 -0.21
N ASN A 65 14.12 -2.84 -0.83
CA ASN A 65 14.81 -4.06 -0.46
C ASN A 65 16.30 -4.07 -0.88
N PHE A 66 16.94 -2.93 -0.88
CA PHE A 66 18.35 -2.78 -1.27
C PHE A 66 19.23 -3.79 -0.54
N CYS A 67 19.97 -4.57 -1.31
CA CYS A 67 20.90 -5.60 -0.84
C CYS A 67 20.25 -6.76 -0.05
N MET A 68 18.97 -6.71 0.31
CA MET A 68 18.31 -7.76 1.09
C MET A 68 18.40 -9.15 0.45
N PHE A 69 18.43 -9.22 -0.88
CA PHE A 69 18.51 -10.47 -1.65
C PHE A 69 19.89 -10.72 -2.28
N SER A 70 20.88 -9.86 -2.00
CA SER A 70 22.23 -10.00 -2.53
C SER A 70 23.06 -11.08 -1.81
N GLY A 71 22.68 -11.44 -0.59
CA GLY A 71 23.48 -12.25 0.33
C GLY A 71 24.57 -11.43 1.07
N ASP A 72 24.70 -10.14 0.77
CA ASP A 72 25.62 -9.24 1.47
C ASP A 72 24.88 -8.46 2.57
N GLU A 73 24.94 -9.00 3.77
CA GLU A 73 24.27 -8.41 4.94
C GLU A 73 24.92 -7.09 5.37
N ASN A 74 26.22 -6.90 5.16
CA ASN A 74 26.91 -5.67 5.52
C ASN A 74 26.45 -4.52 4.60
N ALA A 75 26.41 -4.76 3.29
CA ALA A 75 25.88 -3.79 2.34
C ALA A 75 24.40 -3.46 2.62
N TRP A 76 23.60 -4.47 3.01
CA TRP A 76 22.21 -4.25 3.40
C TRP A 76 22.10 -3.34 4.62
N GLN A 77 22.88 -3.61 5.68
CA GLN A 77 22.90 -2.79 6.89
C GLN A 77 23.35 -1.36 6.60
N GLU A 78 24.41 -1.17 5.80
CA GLU A 78 24.91 0.15 5.43
C GLU A 78 23.83 0.99 4.70
N VAL A 79 23.15 0.38 3.74
CA VAL A 79 22.07 1.05 2.99
C VAL A 79 20.91 1.42 3.90
N ILE A 80 20.49 0.53 4.81
CA ILE A 80 19.37 0.82 5.74
C ILE A 80 19.75 1.90 6.73
N LYS A 81 21.01 1.87 7.23
CA LYS A 81 21.49 2.86 8.19
C LYS A 81 21.32 4.30 7.69
N GLN A 82 21.59 4.55 6.42
CA GLN A 82 21.39 5.88 5.83
C GLN A 82 19.93 6.38 5.97
N ARG A 83 18.94 5.47 5.96
CA ARG A 83 17.52 5.80 6.15
C ARG A 83 17.20 6.05 7.61
N VAL A 84 17.71 5.19 8.50
CA VAL A 84 17.57 5.38 9.95
C VAL A 84 18.18 6.72 10.37
N ASP A 85 19.37 7.05 9.86
CA ASP A 85 20.05 8.33 10.12
C ASP A 85 19.19 9.51 9.61
N ALA A 86 18.59 9.42 8.43
CA ALA A 86 17.74 10.47 7.89
C ALA A 86 16.48 10.71 8.74
N VAL A 87 15.84 9.66 9.23
CA VAL A 87 14.67 9.78 10.14
C VAL A 87 15.07 10.44 11.45
N ASN A 88 16.20 10.01 12.04
CA ASN A 88 16.74 10.60 13.26
C ASN A 88 17.14 12.07 13.07
N GLU A 89 17.81 12.42 11.96
CA GLU A 89 18.22 13.80 11.62
C GLU A 89 17.02 14.76 11.52
N LEU A 90 15.94 14.30 10.93
CA LEU A 90 14.71 15.08 10.83
C LEU A 90 13.91 15.10 12.15
N GLY A 91 14.20 14.21 13.09
CA GLY A 91 13.52 14.13 14.37
C GLY A 91 12.05 13.69 14.27
N CYS A 92 11.71 12.94 13.24
CA CYS A 92 10.37 12.40 13.05
C CYS A 92 10.04 11.34 14.12
N LYS A 93 8.75 11.14 14.41
CA LYS A 93 8.30 10.21 15.46
C LYS A 93 8.03 8.81 14.95
N VAL A 94 7.60 8.71 13.70
CA VAL A 94 7.23 7.45 13.06
C VAL A 94 7.86 7.36 11.69
N TRP A 95 8.61 6.30 11.44
CA TRP A 95 8.99 5.91 10.09
C TRP A 95 7.83 5.11 9.49
N LEU A 96 7.10 5.73 8.57
CA LEU A 96 5.86 5.18 8.01
C LEU A 96 6.12 4.50 6.67
N ASN A 97 5.89 3.20 6.62
CA ASN A 97 5.83 2.47 5.36
C ASN A 97 4.45 2.64 4.70
N THR A 98 4.43 3.08 3.46
CA THR A 98 3.19 3.35 2.74
C THR A 98 2.63 2.13 2.02
N GLU A 99 3.49 1.30 1.38
CA GLU A 99 2.97 0.26 0.49
C GLU A 99 3.85 -1.01 0.44
N CYS A 100 5.16 -0.91 0.30
CA CYS A 100 6.02 -2.04 -0.04
C CYS A 100 6.28 -2.98 1.13
N GLY A 101 5.89 -4.25 0.99
CA GLY A 101 6.15 -5.26 2.01
C GLY A 101 7.63 -5.52 2.26
N HIS A 102 8.49 -5.43 1.24
CA HIS A 102 9.94 -5.58 1.39
C HIS A 102 10.55 -4.40 2.14
N SER A 103 10.16 -3.17 1.80
CA SER A 103 10.57 -1.97 2.55
C SER A 103 10.18 -2.09 4.00
N TYR A 104 8.96 -2.54 4.29
CA TYR A 104 8.52 -2.73 5.66
C TYR A 104 9.38 -3.75 6.41
N TYR A 105 9.65 -4.88 5.80
CA TYR A 105 10.50 -5.91 6.40
C TYR A 105 11.94 -5.41 6.60
N THR A 106 12.43 -4.57 5.70
CA THR A 106 13.74 -3.89 5.84
C THR A 106 13.74 -2.94 7.04
N MET A 107 12.73 -2.10 7.20
CA MET A 107 12.56 -1.21 8.36
C MET A 107 12.50 -2.01 9.66
N TRP A 108 11.72 -3.08 9.66
CA TRP A 108 11.61 -3.97 10.81
C TRP A 108 12.96 -4.58 11.21
N ASN A 109 13.75 -5.05 10.24
CA ASN A 109 15.08 -5.61 10.49
C ASN A 109 16.07 -4.56 11.01
N ALA A 110 16.02 -3.34 10.50
CA ALA A 110 16.88 -2.26 10.98
C ALA A 110 16.79 -2.08 12.50
N VAL A 111 15.57 -2.04 13.02
CA VAL A 111 15.31 -1.79 14.44
C VAL A 111 15.41 -3.09 15.26
N ASN A 112 14.74 -4.15 14.82
CA ASN A 112 14.54 -5.34 15.67
C ASN A 112 15.64 -6.40 15.51
N ARG A 113 16.30 -6.46 14.36
CA ARG A 113 17.37 -7.46 14.12
C ARG A 113 18.76 -6.86 14.22
N PHE A 114 18.97 -5.70 13.60
CA PHE A 114 20.30 -5.07 13.57
C PHE A 114 20.53 -4.13 14.75
N GLY A 115 19.51 -3.83 15.53
CA GLY A 115 19.60 -2.99 16.72
C GLY A 115 20.09 -1.58 16.43
N MET A 116 19.72 -1.02 15.26
CA MET A 116 20.11 0.34 14.90
C MET A 116 19.44 1.34 15.86
N ASP A 117 20.20 2.37 16.22
CA ASP A 117 19.70 3.41 17.12
C ASP A 117 18.58 4.21 16.43
N ALA A 118 17.34 4.00 16.89
CA ALA A 118 16.15 4.58 16.34
C ALA A 118 15.39 5.37 17.42
N ASN A 119 15.34 6.69 17.25
CA ASN A 119 14.58 7.59 18.14
C ASN A 119 13.12 7.73 17.69
N PHE A 120 12.61 6.76 16.97
CA PHE A 120 11.27 6.73 16.35
C PHE A 120 10.69 5.31 16.41
N SER A 121 9.40 5.19 16.21
CA SER A 121 8.75 3.90 15.95
C SER A 121 8.64 3.63 14.44
N ILE A 122 8.43 2.36 14.09
CA ILE A 122 8.09 1.97 12.71
C ILE A 122 6.62 1.59 12.64
N SER A 123 5.97 1.91 11.54
CA SER A 123 4.56 1.54 11.34
C SER A 123 4.21 1.39 9.85
N ASN A 124 3.03 0.83 9.62
CA ASN A 124 2.45 0.69 8.29
C ASN A 124 1.19 1.55 8.16
N LEU A 125 0.99 2.09 6.97
CA LEU A 125 -0.11 3.01 6.68
C LEU A 125 -1.50 2.38 6.90
N VAL A 126 -1.66 1.06 6.68
CA VAL A 126 -2.95 0.38 6.89
C VAL A 126 -3.40 0.46 8.35
N THR A 127 -2.47 0.36 9.30
CA THR A 127 -2.77 0.54 10.73
C THR A 127 -3.35 1.93 11.00
N TYR A 128 -2.82 2.97 10.35
CA TYR A 128 -3.35 4.34 10.47
C TYR A 128 -4.68 4.50 9.76
N TYR A 129 -4.91 3.88 8.61
CA TYR A 129 -6.25 3.87 8.00
C TYR A 129 -7.28 3.33 8.97
N ALA A 130 -7.01 2.17 9.57
CA ALA A 130 -7.92 1.57 10.55
C ALA A 130 -8.15 2.49 11.76
N GLN A 131 -7.10 3.14 12.26
CA GLN A 131 -7.20 4.10 13.35
C GLN A 131 -8.04 5.33 12.95
N TRP A 132 -7.74 5.97 11.82
CA TRP A 132 -8.46 7.17 11.37
C TRP A 132 -9.94 6.90 11.06
N ILE A 133 -10.26 5.72 10.56
CA ILE A 133 -11.67 5.28 10.37
C ILE A 133 -12.37 5.14 11.73
N ARG A 134 -11.74 4.46 12.71
CA ARG A 134 -12.29 4.31 14.07
C ARG A 134 -12.47 5.65 14.79
N GLU A 135 -11.59 6.60 14.52
CA GLU A 135 -11.66 7.97 15.08
C GLU A 135 -12.62 8.89 14.32
N GLY A 136 -13.21 8.45 13.22
CA GLY A 136 -14.07 9.27 12.37
C GLY A 136 -13.34 10.35 11.56
N LYS A 137 -12.01 10.34 11.54
CA LYS A 137 -11.19 11.27 10.74
C LYS A 137 -11.20 10.93 9.26
N LEU A 138 -11.42 9.66 8.93
CA LEU A 138 -11.51 9.15 7.57
C LEU A 138 -12.92 8.54 7.40
N PRO A 139 -13.93 9.34 6.98
CA PRO A 139 -15.34 8.96 6.99
C PRO A 139 -15.72 8.13 5.76
N VAL A 140 -15.03 7.01 5.56
CA VAL A 140 -15.36 6.06 4.49
C VAL A 140 -16.70 5.37 4.75
N ASN A 141 -17.36 4.97 3.67
CA ASN A 141 -18.59 4.18 3.72
C ASN A 141 -18.66 3.26 2.49
N SER A 142 -19.64 2.37 2.48
CA SER A 142 -19.85 1.41 1.39
C SER A 142 -20.98 1.77 0.42
N ASP A 143 -21.61 2.92 0.60
CA ASP A 143 -22.81 3.33 -0.16
C ASP A 143 -22.53 3.49 -1.66
N TRP A 144 -21.28 3.79 -2.00
CA TRP A 144 -20.81 3.90 -3.38
C TRP A 144 -20.89 2.55 -4.15
N ASN A 145 -20.85 1.40 -3.45
CA ASN A 145 -20.84 0.06 -4.05
C ASN A 145 -22.24 -0.46 -4.36
N MET A 146 -23.03 0.34 -5.06
CA MET A 146 -24.40 0.00 -5.43
C MET A 146 -24.51 -1.24 -6.34
N MET A 147 -23.44 -1.61 -7.02
CA MET A 147 -23.36 -2.82 -7.86
C MET A 147 -23.10 -4.10 -7.07
N ASN A 148 -22.90 -4.00 -5.76
CA ASN A 148 -22.54 -5.12 -4.89
C ASN A 148 -21.31 -5.91 -5.37
N LEU A 149 -20.34 -5.20 -5.94
CA LEU A 149 -19.06 -5.78 -6.35
C LEU A 149 -18.39 -6.47 -5.16
N LYS A 150 -17.86 -7.66 -5.38
CA LYS A 150 -17.22 -8.46 -4.34
C LYS A 150 -15.72 -8.21 -4.31
N PHE A 151 -15.21 -8.07 -3.11
CA PHE A 151 -13.81 -7.77 -2.82
C PHE A 151 -13.19 -8.82 -1.94
N THR A 152 -11.91 -9.08 -2.16
CA THR A 152 -11.07 -9.84 -1.26
C THR A 152 -9.80 -9.05 -0.93
N VAL A 153 -8.99 -9.55 0.01
CA VAL A 153 -7.77 -8.87 0.46
C VAL A 153 -6.56 -9.79 0.31
N GLN A 154 -5.47 -9.24 -0.24
CA GLN A 154 -4.16 -9.88 -0.23
C GLN A 154 -3.40 -9.51 1.05
N ASP A 155 -2.96 -10.50 1.81
CA ASP A 155 -2.04 -10.35 2.93
C ASP A 155 -0.58 -10.38 2.39
N PRO A 156 0.15 -9.26 2.28
CA PRO A 156 1.52 -9.28 1.75
C PRO A 156 2.46 -10.04 2.70
N CYS A 157 3.17 -11.03 2.18
CA CYS A 157 3.94 -11.96 2.99
C CYS A 157 5.02 -11.28 3.84
N MET A 158 5.64 -10.21 3.34
CA MET A 158 6.69 -9.49 4.06
C MET A 158 6.14 -8.58 5.17
N ILE A 159 4.93 -8.05 5.02
CA ILE A 159 4.25 -7.28 6.08
C ILE A 159 3.68 -8.23 7.13
N VAL A 160 2.86 -9.17 6.69
CA VAL A 160 2.09 -10.02 7.61
C VAL A 160 2.97 -11.13 8.19
N ARG A 161 3.43 -12.07 7.37
CA ARG A 161 4.14 -13.26 7.87
C ARG A 161 5.51 -12.96 8.45
N LYS A 162 6.25 -12.00 7.88
CA LYS A 162 7.65 -11.75 8.21
C LYS A 162 7.87 -10.66 9.26
N ALA A 163 6.93 -9.73 9.43
CA ALA A 163 7.15 -8.57 10.29
C ALA A 163 6.06 -8.40 11.37
N TYR A 164 4.81 -8.06 11.00
CA TYR A 164 3.78 -7.67 11.98
C TYR A 164 2.91 -8.80 12.52
N GLY A 165 2.82 -9.92 11.84
CA GLY A 165 1.87 -10.98 12.20
C GLY A 165 0.42 -10.64 11.80
N ASP A 166 -0.53 -11.27 12.48
CA ASP A 166 -1.93 -11.24 12.07
C ASP A 166 -2.66 -9.94 12.40
N SER A 167 -2.15 -9.13 13.33
CA SER A 167 -2.80 -7.87 13.75
C SER A 167 -3.00 -6.89 12.59
N ILE A 168 -2.01 -6.73 11.72
CA ILE A 168 -2.15 -5.86 10.55
C ILE A 168 -3.09 -6.45 9.50
N ALA A 169 -3.15 -7.78 9.40
CA ALA A 169 -4.10 -8.45 8.52
C ALA A 169 -5.54 -8.24 8.99
N ASP A 170 -5.78 -8.14 10.29
CA ASP A 170 -7.09 -7.79 10.85
C ASP A 170 -7.44 -6.32 10.57
N ASP A 171 -6.48 -5.39 10.65
CA ASP A 171 -6.69 -4.01 10.23
C ASP A 171 -7.01 -3.91 8.72
N MET A 172 -6.34 -4.67 7.85
CA MET A 172 -6.69 -4.74 6.42
C MET A 172 -8.14 -5.14 6.20
N ARG A 173 -8.63 -6.15 6.94
CA ARG A 173 -10.01 -6.63 6.85
C ARG A 173 -11.00 -5.61 7.38
N PHE A 174 -10.68 -4.97 8.49
CA PHE A 174 -11.50 -3.89 9.04
C PHE A 174 -11.66 -2.75 8.02
N VAL A 175 -10.56 -2.27 7.44
CA VAL A 175 -10.58 -1.21 6.42
C VAL A 175 -11.35 -1.67 5.17
N ALA A 176 -11.08 -2.88 4.67
CA ALA A 176 -11.79 -3.41 3.50
C ALA A 176 -13.30 -3.45 3.73
N LYS A 177 -13.76 -4.00 4.85
CA LYS A 177 -15.18 -4.08 5.18
C LYS A 177 -15.84 -2.71 5.35
N ALA A 178 -15.13 -1.75 5.95
CA ALA A 178 -15.61 -0.38 6.05
C ALA A 178 -15.77 0.29 4.68
N LEU A 179 -14.92 -0.06 3.71
CA LEU A 179 -14.96 0.48 2.36
C LEU A 179 -16.05 -0.14 1.49
N VAL A 180 -16.25 -1.46 1.56
CA VAL A 180 -17.08 -2.18 0.57
C VAL A 180 -18.37 -2.77 1.15
N GLY A 181 -18.52 -2.77 2.46
CA GLY A 181 -19.60 -3.43 3.19
C GLY A 181 -19.27 -4.87 3.57
N GLU A 182 -19.78 -5.32 4.71
CA GLU A 182 -19.52 -6.68 5.25
C GLU A 182 -19.90 -7.78 4.26
N ASP A 183 -21.08 -7.65 3.62
CA ASP A 183 -21.62 -8.64 2.70
C ASP A 183 -20.86 -8.71 1.36
N ASN A 184 -20.06 -7.70 1.06
CA ASN A 184 -19.28 -7.60 -0.17
C ASN A 184 -17.81 -7.98 0.01
N PHE A 185 -17.40 -8.35 1.22
CA PHE A 185 -16.08 -8.82 1.52
C PHE A 185 -16.03 -10.34 1.62
N ILE A 186 -15.17 -10.98 0.82
CA ILE A 186 -14.93 -12.43 0.81
C ILE A 186 -13.48 -12.71 1.14
N ASP A 187 -13.21 -13.35 2.26
CA ASP A 187 -11.83 -13.61 2.69
C ASP A 187 -11.22 -14.81 1.96
N MET A 188 -9.96 -14.70 1.56
CA MET A 188 -9.20 -15.80 0.99
C MET A 188 -8.93 -16.88 2.03
N GLN A 189 -8.79 -18.13 1.57
CA GLN A 189 -8.38 -19.25 2.42
C GLN A 189 -7.21 -20.01 1.75
N PRO A 190 -6.10 -20.29 2.50
CA PRO A 190 -5.74 -19.77 3.83
C PRO A 190 -5.44 -18.27 3.78
N ASN A 191 -5.52 -17.59 4.93
CA ASN A 191 -5.33 -16.14 5.02
C ASN A 191 -4.31 -15.75 6.10
N ARG A 192 -4.13 -14.45 6.33
CA ARG A 192 -3.21 -13.87 7.33
C ARG A 192 -1.79 -14.41 7.15
N SER A 193 -1.13 -14.82 8.21
CA SER A 193 0.23 -15.39 8.17
C SER A 193 0.33 -16.70 7.37
N ALA A 194 -0.76 -17.43 7.20
CA ALA A 194 -0.82 -18.64 6.39
C ALA A 194 -1.08 -18.38 4.90
N ASN A 195 -1.34 -17.14 4.50
CA ASN A 195 -1.66 -16.76 3.13
C ASN A 195 -0.57 -17.17 2.12
N TYR A 196 -0.98 -17.42 0.87
CA TYR A 196 -0.03 -17.71 -0.21
C TYR A 196 0.63 -16.43 -0.71
N CYS A 197 1.92 -16.52 -1.05
CA CYS A 197 2.66 -15.42 -1.68
C CYS A 197 2.11 -15.16 -3.09
N CYS A 198 2.14 -13.89 -3.52
CA CYS A 198 1.78 -13.52 -4.89
C CYS A 198 2.77 -14.05 -5.95
N GLY A 199 4.01 -14.35 -5.56
CA GLY A 199 5.06 -14.82 -6.44
C GLY A 199 5.95 -13.71 -7.03
N GLY A 200 5.62 -12.42 -6.83
CA GLY A 200 6.34 -11.28 -7.45
C GLY A 200 7.49 -10.71 -6.62
N GLY A 201 7.74 -11.24 -5.40
CA GLY A 201 8.78 -10.74 -4.52
C GLY A 201 10.20 -11.16 -4.90
N GLY A 202 11.18 -10.68 -4.12
CA GLY A 202 12.58 -11.09 -4.29
C GLY A 202 13.24 -10.61 -5.58
N GLY A 203 12.73 -9.54 -6.18
CA GLY A 203 13.26 -9.02 -7.45
C GLY A 203 12.74 -9.72 -8.70
N PHE A 204 11.85 -10.71 -8.59
CA PHE A 204 11.32 -11.44 -9.75
C PHE A 204 10.61 -10.56 -10.77
N LEU A 205 9.89 -9.51 -10.32
CA LEU A 205 9.23 -8.56 -11.22
C LEU A 205 10.23 -7.80 -12.10
N GLN A 206 11.41 -7.48 -11.57
CA GLN A 206 12.44 -6.70 -12.26
C GLN A 206 13.46 -7.57 -12.98
N ALA A 207 13.58 -8.86 -12.64
CA ALA A 207 14.65 -9.74 -13.11
C ALA A 207 14.34 -10.43 -14.45
N GLY A 208 13.24 -10.11 -15.14
CA GLY A 208 12.86 -10.75 -16.39
C GLY A 208 12.48 -12.23 -16.28
N MET A 209 12.30 -12.75 -15.08
CA MET A 209 11.95 -14.15 -14.79
C MET A 209 10.43 -14.39 -14.84
N THR A 210 9.80 -14.00 -15.93
CA THR A 210 8.34 -13.98 -16.07
C THR A 210 7.70 -15.35 -15.89
N GLU A 211 8.24 -16.38 -16.53
CA GLU A 211 7.68 -17.74 -16.46
C GLU A 211 7.76 -18.30 -15.02
N GLN A 212 8.89 -18.09 -14.36
CA GLN A 212 9.08 -18.58 -12.99
C GLN A 212 8.12 -17.88 -12.02
N ARG A 213 7.98 -16.54 -12.08
CA ARG A 213 7.08 -15.81 -11.20
C ARG A 213 5.61 -16.14 -11.46
N ARG A 214 5.21 -16.40 -12.69
CA ARG A 214 3.87 -16.88 -13.06
C ARG A 214 3.63 -18.26 -12.50
N TYR A 215 4.57 -19.19 -12.67
CA TYR A 215 4.50 -20.52 -12.09
C TYR A 215 4.30 -20.48 -10.56
N TYR A 216 5.12 -19.72 -9.83
CA TYR A 216 4.97 -19.57 -8.37
C TYR A 216 3.69 -18.82 -7.99
N GLY A 217 3.23 -17.90 -8.81
CA GLY A 217 2.00 -17.14 -8.61
C GLY A 217 0.72 -17.93 -8.85
N LYS A 218 0.78 -19.07 -9.55
CA LYS A 218 -0.41 -19.88 -9.88
C LYS A 218 -1.26 -20.22 -8.66
N ARG A 219 -0.64 -20.55 -7.56
CA ARG A 219 -1.32 -20.84 -6.30
C ARG A 219 -2.13 -19.65 -5.76
N LYS A 220 -1.60 -18.44 -5.92
CA LYS A 220 -2.30 -17.21 -5.57
C LYS A 220 -3.45 -16.95 -6.51
N PHE A 221 -3.26 -17.15 -7.80
CA PHE A 221 -4.32 -17.05 -8.79
C PHE A 221 -5.50 -17.97 -8.44
N ASP A 222 -5.23 -19.26 -8.15
CA ASP A 222 -6.27 -20.23 -7.76
C ASP A 222 -6.99 -19.79 -6.47
N GLN A 223 -6.25 -19.24 -5.51
CA GLN A 223 -6.80 -18.75 -4.25
C GLN A 223 -7.73 -17.55 -4.46
N ILE A 224 -7.36 -16.59 -5.31
CA ILE A 224 -8.22 -15.46 -5.67
C ILE A 224 -9.47 -15.96 -6.41
N SER A 225 -9.30 -16.80 -7.42
CA SER A 225 -10.39 -17.34 -8.23
C SER A 225 -11.43 -18.10 -7.39
N ALA A 226 -10.98 -18.79 -6.34
CA ALA A 226 -11.86 -19.51 -5.41
C ALA A 226 -12.80 -18.59 -4.62
N THR A 227 -12.47 -17.29 -4.48
CA THR A 227 -13.36 -16.32 -3.82
C THR A 227 -14.48 -15.82 -4.74
N SER A 228 -14.31 -15.93 -6.03
CA SER A 228 -15.18 -15.28 -7.05
C SER A 228 -15.29 -13.76 -6.89
N ALA A 229 -14.37 -13.13 -6.17
CA ALA A 229 -14.31 -11.67 -6.03
C ALA A 229 -13.85 -11.02 -7.34
N GLN A 230 -14.48 -9.90 -7.69
CA GLN A 230 -14.10 -9.11 -8.86
C GLN A 230 -12.89 -8.21 -8.59
N TYR A 231 -12.62 -7.91 -7.33
CA TYR A 231 -11.52 -7.02 -6.94
C TYR A 231 -10.69 -7.59 -5.81
N VAL A 232 -9.37 -7.40 -5.91
CA VAL A 232 -8.41 -7.76 -4.86
C VAL A 232 -7.79 -6.49 -4.30
N LEU A 233 -8.03 -6.21 -3.01
CA LEU A 233 -7.36 -5.13 -2.31
C LEU A 233 -5.96 -5.55 -1.86
N THR A 234 -4.99 -4.69 -2.06
CA THR A 234 -3.64 -4.89 -1.54
C THR A 234 -3.00 -3.57 -1.13
N PRO A 235 -2.20 -3.54 -0.05
CA PRO A 235 -1.39 -2.37 0.28
C PRO A 235 0.00 -2.41 -0.38
N CYS A 236 0.29 -3.36 -1.26
CA CYS A 236 1.65 -3.60 -1.78
C CYS A 236 1.66 -3.62 -3.31
N HIS A 237 2.39 -2.67 -3.94
CA HIS A 237 2.49 -2.55 -5.40
C HIS A 237 3.14 -3.76 -6.07
N ASN A 238 4.13 -4.41 -5.45
CA ASN A 238 4.66 -5.66 -6.00
C ASN A 238 3.59 -6.76 -6.06
N CYS A 239 2.72 -6.84 -5.04
CA CYS A 239 1.58 -7.76 -5.08
C CYS A 239 0.56 -7.32 -6.13
N HIS A 240 0.26 -6.01 -6.22
CA HIS A 240 -0.64 -5.44 -7.21
C HIS A 240 -0.25 -5.89 -8.62
N SER A 241 0.94 -5.52 -9.08
CA SER A 241 1.41 -5.82 -10.45
C SER A 241 1.52 -7.32 -10.72
N GLN A 242 1.96 -8.10 -9.72
CA GLN A 242 2.08 -9.55 -9.89
C GLN A 242 0.71 -10.22 -10.01
N MET A 243 -0.28 -9.80 -9.21
CA MET A 243 -1.62 -10.40 -9.26
C MET A 243 -2.36 -10.00 -10.53
N GLU A 244 -2.19 -8.78 -11.03
CA GLU A 244 -2.69 -8.38 -12.36
C GLU A 244 -2.09 -9.26 -13.47
N ASP A 245 -0.76 -9.42 -13.48
CA ASP A 245 -0.09 -10.24 -14.50
C ASP A 245 -0.54 -11.70 -14.49
N ILE A 246 -0.65 -12.34 -13.32
CA ILE A 246 -1.14 -13.73 -13.26
C ILE A 246 -2.64 -13.83 -13.57
N GLY A 247 -3.42 -12.78 -13.25
CA GLY A 247 -4.82 -12.68 -13.66
C GLY A 247 -4.95 -12.74 -15.18
N HIS A 248 -4.25 -11.86 -15.87
CA HIS A 248 -4.22 -11.84 -17.35
C HIS A 248 -3.69 -13.17 -17.93
N HIS A 249 -2.60 -13.69 -17.38
CA HIS A 249 -1.96 -14.90 -17.90
C HIS A 249 -2.83 -16.15 -17.78
N TYR A 250 -3.55 -16.31 -16.68
CA TYR A 250 -4.39 -17.48 -16.41
C TYR A 250 -5.87 -17.28 -16.72
N GLY A 251 -6.25 -16.14 -17.32
CA GLY A 251 -7.62 -15.85 -17.70
C GLY A 251 -8.54 -15.59 -16.51
N GLY A 252 -8.03 -14.92 -15.48
CA GLY A 252 -8.81 -14.48 -14.33
C GLY A 252 -9.78 -13.36 -14.67
N ASN A 253 -10.87 -13.29 -13.94
CA ASN A 253 -11.89 -12.24 -14.07
C ASN A 253 -11.90 -11.38 -12.81
N TYR A 254 -10.75 -10.81 -12.46
CA TYR A 254 -10.59 -9.89 -11.33
C TYR A 254 -9.58 -8.79 -11.66
N HIS A 255 -9.69 -7.68 -10.94
CA HIS A 255 -8.75 -6.56 -10.95
C HIS A 255 -8.13 -6.37 -9.57
N VAL A 256 -6.97 -5.74 -9.52
CA VAL A 256 -6.29 -5.44 -8.26
C VAL A 256 -6.32 -3.94 -8.00
N VAL A 257 -6.63 -3.53 -6.78
CA VAL A 257 -6.77 -2.12 -6.39
C VAL A 257 -5.97 -1.85 -5.11
N HIS A 258 -5.27 -0.72 -5.07
CA HIS A 258 -4.59 -0.28 -3.86
C HIS A 258 -5.59 0.33 -2.85
N PHE A 259 -5.32 0.17 -1.55
CA PHE A 259 -6.19 0.69 -0.50
C PHE A 259 -6.44 2.20 -0.62
N TRP A 260 -5.41 3.00 -0.83
CA TRP A 260 -5.57 4.47 -0.91
C TRP A 260 -6.41 4.90 -2.11
N THR A 261 -6.33 4.20 -3.24
CA THR A 261 -7.14 4.49 -4.42
C THR A 261 -8.62 4.21 -4.13
N LEU A 262 -8.92 3.06 -3.51
CA LEU A 262 -10.30 2.74 -3.14
C LEU A 262 -10.85 3.65 -2.03
N ILE A 263 -10.02 4.07 -1.07
CA ILE A 263 -10.40 5.06 -0.06
C ILE A 263 -10.81 6.37 -0.74
N CYS A 264 -9.99 6.89 -1.65
CA CYS A 264 -10.32 8.13 -2.38
C CYS A 264 -11.54 7.98 -3.28
N LEU A 265 -11.74 6.80 -3.90
CA LEU A 265 -12.97 6.50 -4.64
C LEU A 265 -14.20 6.56 -3.72
N SER A 266 -14.16 5.89 -2.58
CA SER A 266 -15.28 5.83 -1.62
C SER A 266 -15.66 7.21 -1.07
N LEU A 267 -14.70 8.12 -1.00
CA LEU A 267 -14.90 9.50 -0.55
C LEU A 267 -15.29 10.46 -1.68
N GLY A 268 -15.32 9.99 -2.93
CA GLY A 268 -15.65 10.82 -4.10
C GLY A 268 -14.58 11.86 -4.45
N ILE A 269 -13.33 11.61 -4.06
CA ILE A 269 -12.22 12.56 -4.25
C ILE A 269 -11.16 12.07 -5.24
N LEU A 270 -11.41 10.96 -5.92
CA LEU A 270 -10.47 10.41 -6.90
C LEU A 270 -10.52 11.21 -8.20
N GLY A 271 -9.35 11.64 -8.68
CA GLY A 271 -9.18 12.36 -9.95
C GLY A 271 -9.20 11.44 -11.17
N GLU A 272 -9.32 12.01 -12.36
CA GLU A 272 -9.40 11.24 -13.62
C GLU A 272 -8.13 10.42 -13.87
N ASN A 273 -6.94 11.01 -13.71
CA ASN A 273 -5.68 10.26 -13.92
C ASN A 273 -5.50 9.12 -12.92
N GLU A 274 -5.96 9.31 -11.68
CA GLU A 274 -5.90 8.30 -10.63
C GLU A 274 -6.80 7.09 -10.91
N ARG A 275 -7.83 7.26 -11.76
CA ARG A 275 -8.78 6.20 -12.14
C ARG A 275 -8.19 5.17 -13.09
N THR A 276 -7.06 5.46 -13.74
CA THR A 276 -6.37 4.51 -14.63
C THR A 276 -5.92 3.24 -13.92
N TYR A 277 -5.80 3.29 -12.60
CA TYR A 277 -5.40 2.15 -11.75
C TYR A 277 -6.59 1.35 -11.19
N LEU A 278 -7.79 1.64 -11.65
CA LEU A 278 -9.00 0.91 -11.32
C LEU A 278 -9.41 -0.03 -12.46
N GLY A 279 -10.06 -1.12 -12.14
CA GLY A 279 -10.75 -1.92 -13.15
C GLY A 279 -11.93 -1.14 -13.77
N PRO A 280 -12.45 -1.58 -14.92
CA PRO A 280 -13.37 -0.78 -15.74
C PRO A 280 -14.66 -0.39 -15.02
N GLU A 281 -15.19 -1.26 -14.16
CA GLU A 281 -16.41 -0.97 -13.39
C GLU A 281 -16.17 0.19 -12.41
N LEU A 282 -15.08 0.14 -11.64
CA LEU A 282 -14.75 1.20 -10.67
C LEU A 282 -14.31 2.49 -11.35
N ALA A 283 -13.58 2.41 -12.47
CA ALA A 283 -13.13 3.58 -13.21
C ALA A 283 -14.30 4.43 -13.74
N SER A 284 -15.42 3.78 -14.07
CA SER A 284 -16.62 4.45 -14.59
C SER A 284 -17.53 5.05 -13.50
N LEU A 285 -17.33 4.66 -12.24
CA LEU A 285 -18.19 5.09 -11.13
C LEU A 285 -18.02 6.57 -10.81
N LYS A 286 -19.13 7.28 -10.72
CA LYS A 286 -19.17 8.64 -10.18
C LYS A 286 -19.66 8.59 -8.75
N VAL A 287 -18.78 8.89 -7.81
CA VAL A 287 -19.10 8.98 -6.38
C VAL A 287 -19.13 10.45 -6.00
N ASN A 288 -20.22 10.89 -5.38
CA ASN A 288 -20.32 12.26 -4.88
C ASN A 288 -19.35 12.46 -3.71
N PRO A 289 -18.64 13.60 -3.62
CA PRO A 289 -17.78 13.91 -2.50
C PRO A 289 -18.52 13.83 -1.16
N VAL A 290 -17.93 13.15 -0.19
CA VAL A 290 -18.44 13.01 1.19
C VAL A 290 -17.74 14.00 2.12
N VAL A 291 -16.64 14.63 1.67
CA VAL A 291 -15.74 15.50 2.45
C VAL A 291 -15.45 16.81 1.72
#